data_15e51e5c57dc26446f733d38111b4d2c
#
_entry.id   15e51e5c57dc26446f733d38111b4d2c
#
_cell.length_a   1.000
_cell.length_b   1.000
_cell.length_c   1.000
_cell.angle_alpha   90.00
_cell.angle_beta   90.00
_cell.angle_gamma   90.00
#
_symmetry.space_group_name_H-M   'P 1'
#
loop_
_entity.id
_entity.type
_entity.pdbx_description
1 polymer ?
#
loop_
_entity_poly.entity_id
_entity_poly.type
_entity_poly.pdbx_seq_one_letter_code
_entity_poly.pdbx_strand_id
1 'polypeptide(L)'
;MFLESIYQKRNRFMQWMASTEFQHSKWANTEDGRFTHASFASMEWWDALKYIIDTVQPIYKFLRFADQDKRPNMREVVMAYQTMKQELRSFFGTNVSTLKEYIQVVDERLGDVFIGTYVGPGKHTRVIYF
;
A
#
# COMPACT_ATOMS: atom_id res chain seq x y z
N MET A 1 3.00 0.67 8.94
CA MET A 1 1.67 0.39 8.34
C MET A 1 1.03 -0.81 9.04
N PHE A 2 -0.29 -0.78 9.17
CA PHE A 2 -1.02 -1.84 9.91
C PHE A 2 -0.84 -3.25 9.33
N LEU A 3 -0.97 -3.38 8.01
CA LEU A 3 -0.80 -4.66 7.31
C LEU A 3 0.60 -5.24 7.48
N GLU A 4 1.60 -4.39 7.44
CA GLU A 4 2.99 -4.80 7.69
C GLU A 4 3.19 -5.34 9.11
N SER A 5 2.58 -4.70 10.10
CA SER A 5 2.61 -5.19 11.49
C SER A 5 1.98 -6.58 11.63
N ILE A 6 0.88 -6.84 10.93
CA ILE A 6 0.26 -8.17 10.89
C ILE A 6 1.23 -9.18 10.27
N TYR A 7 1.80 -8.85 9.13
CA TYR A 7 2.74 -9.73 8.44
C TYR A 7 3.99 -10.07 9.26
N GLN A 8 4.55 -9.08 9.94
CA GLN A 8 5.71 -9.28 10.82
C GLN A 8 5.42 -10.23 11.98
N LYS A 9 4.16 -10.24 12.44
CA LYS A 9 3.71 -11.09 13.56
C LYS A 9 3.09 -12.42 13.09
N ARG A 10 3.19 -12.77 11.81
CA ARG A 10 2.53 -13.95 11.24
C ARG A 10 2.82 -15.26 11.97
N ASN A 11 4.06 -15.47 12.40
CA ASN A 11 4.43 -16.67 13.13
C ASN A 11 3.71 -16.78 14.49
N ARG A 12 3.54 -15.66 15.18
CA ARG A 12 2.79 -15.60 16.44
C ARG A 12 1.31 -15.88 16.23
N PHE A 13 0.71 -15.34 15.17
CA PHE A 13 -0.67 -15.61 14.82
C PHE A 13 -0.88 -17.08 14.46
N MET A 14 0.00 -17.68 13.68
CA MET A 14 -0.08 -19.11 13.34
C MET A 14 0.06 -19.99 14.58
N GLN A 15 1.00 -19.69 15.48
CA GLN A 15 1.19 -20.41 16.73
C GLN A 15 -0.04 -20.31 17.62
N TRP A 16 -0.62 -19.11 17.76
CA TRP A 16 -1.79 -18.91 18.56
C TRP A 16 -3.01 -19.65 18.02
N MET A 17 -3.21 -19.64 16.70
CA MET A 17 -4.29 -20.36 16.04
C MET A 17 -4.19 -21.88 16.21
N ALA A 18 -2.96 -22.41 16.30
CA ALA A 18 -2.71 -23.84 16.57
C ALA A 18 -2.77 -24.19 18.07
N SER A 19 -2.86 -23.20 18.95
CA SER A 19 -2.86 -23.43 20.41
C SER A 19 -4.16 -24.04 20.90
N THR A 20 -4.08 -24.79 21.99
CA THR A 20 -5.26 -25.32 22.67
C THR A 20 -6.16 -24.21 23.24
N GLU A 21 -5.58 -23.08 23.61
CA GLU A 21 -6.32 -21.90 24.09
C GLU A 21 -7.30 -21.37 23.03
N PHE A 22 -6.84 -21.22 21.79
CA PHE A 22 -7.73 -20.84 20.69
C PHE A 22 -8.78 -21.92 20.40
N GLN A 23 -8.37 -23.19 20.33
CA GLN A 23 -9.26 -24.31 19.99
C GLN A 23 -10.39 -24.49 21.03
N HIS A 24 -10.13 -24.20 22.29
CA HIS A 24 -11.12 -24.22 23.37
C HIS A 24 -11.88 -22.89 23.55
N SER A 25 -11.50 -21.85 22.80
CA SER A 25 -12.18 -20.57 22.87
C SER A 25 -13.54 -20.60 22.14
N LYS A 26 -14.43 -19.71 22.55
CA LYS A 26 -15.72 -19.53 21.86
C LYS A 26 -15.56 -19.17 20.38
N TRP A 27 -14.44 -18.54 20.01
CA TRP A 27 -14.18 -18.07 18.66
C TRP A 27 -13.86 -19.20 17.68
N ALA A 28 -13.28 -20.31 18.13
CA ALA A 28 -12.93 -21.45 17.29
C ALA A 28 -14.12 -22.06 16.56
N ASN A 29 -15.31 -21.96 17.14
CA ASN A 29 -16.56 -22.52 16.58
C ASN A 29 -17.41 -21.48 15.82
N THR A 30 -16.98 -20.23 15.78
CA THR A 30 -17.65 -19.19 14.98
C THR A 30 -17.23 -19.28 13.51
N GLU A 31 -18.07 -18.77 12.62
CA GLU A 31 -17.75 -18.68 11.19
C GLU A 31 -16.51 -17.82 10.95
N ASP A 32 -16.47 -16.64 11.57
CA ASP A 32 -15.32 -15.72 11.50
C ASP A 32 -14.03 -16.32 12.05
N GLY A 33 -14.12 -17.04 13.17
CA GLY A 33 -12.97 -17.72 13.75
C GLY A 33 -12.42 -18.82 12.88
N ARG A 34 -13.28 -19.62 12.23
CA ARG A 34 -12.88 -20.66 11.27
C ARG A 34 -12.26 -20.04 10.01
N PHE A 35 -12.86 -18.96 9.50
CA PHE A 35 -12.31 -18.24 8.36
C PHE A 35 -10.92 -17.66 8.66
N THR A 36 -10.75 -17.04 9.81
CA THR A 36 -9.47 -16.48 10.25
C THR A 36 -8.42 -17.56 10.43
N HIS A 37 -8.78 -18.68 11.04
CA HIS A 37 -7.90 -19.84 11.19
C HIS A 37 -7.44 -20.38 9.84
N ALA A 38 -8.36 -20.59 8.91
CA ALA A 38 -8.05 -21.07 7.57
C ALA A 38 -7.12 -20.10 6.81
N SER A 39 -7.37 -18.78 6.92
CA SER A 39 -6.55 -17.76 6.30
C SER A 39 -5.13 -17.76 6.85
N PHE A 40 -4.97 -17.78 8.17
CA PHE A 40 -3.66 -17.75 8.82
C PHE A 40 -2.86 -19.05 8.66
N ALA A 41 -3.53 -20.16 8.40
CA ALA A 41 -2.89 -21.43 8.06
C ALA A 41 -2.45 -21.52 6.58
N SER A 42 -2.91 -20.61 5.73
CA SER A 42 -2.61 -20.62 4.30
C SER A 42 -1.37 -19.78 3.99
N MET A 43 -0.35 -20.42 3.41
CA MET A 43 0.83 -19.71 2.90
C MET A 43 0.46 -18.76 1.75
N GLU A 44 -0.46 -19.16 0.90
CA GLU A 44 -0.94 -18.33 -0.22
C GLU A 44 -1.56 -17.03 0.26
N TRP A 45 -2.29 -17.08 1.39
CA TRP A 45 -2.86 -15.89 2.00
C TRP A 45 -1.77 -14.91 2.48
N TRP A 46 -0.72 -15.42 3.11
CA TRP A 46 0.41 -14.61 3.55
C TRP A 46 1.21 -14.03 2.38
N ASP A 47 1.39 -14.80 1.32
CA ASP A 47 2.05 -14.32 0.09
C ASP A 47 1.24 -13.23 -0.59
N ALA A 48 -0.08 -13.37 -0.67
CA ALA A 48 -0.98 -12.34 -1.16
C ALA A 48 -0.92 -11.06 -0.31
N LEU A 49 -0.91 -11.19 1.02
CA LEU A 49 -0.75 -10.06 1.93
C LEU A 49 0.59 -9.36 1.71
N LYS A 50 1.68 -10.12 1.58
CA LYS A 50 3.01 -9.56 1.30
C LYS A 50 3.03 -8.79 -0.03
N TYR A 51 2.41 -9.35 -1.06
CA TYR A 51 2.28 -8.67 -2.35
C TYR A 51 1.54 -7.33 -2.23
N ILE A 52 0.44 -7.29 -1.51
CA ILE A 52 -0.32 -6.05 -1.25
C ILE A 52 0.56 -5.03 -0.50
N ILE A 53 1.26 -5.47 0.53
CA ILE A 53 2.16 -4.59 1.30
C ILE A 53 3.23 -3.98 0.40
N ASP A 54 3.89 -4.80 -0.42
CA ASP A 54 4.98 -4.34 -1.29
C ASP A 54 4.51 -3.38 -2.38
N THR A 55 3.28 -3.53 -2.87
CA THR A 55 2.68 -2.60 -3.84
C THR A 55 2.19 -1.30 -3.23
N VAL A 56 1.73 -1.33 -2.00
CA VAL A 56 1.19 -0.14 -1.29
C VAL A 56 2.30 0.66 -0.60
N GLN A 57 3.40 0.01 -0.20
CA GLN A 57 4.47 0.63 0.57
C GLN A 57 5.07 1.89 -0.08
N PRO A 58 5.38 1.94 -1.39
CA PRO A 58 5.88 3.16 -2.01
C PRO A 58 4.88 4.32 -1.93
N ILE A 59 3.60 4.04 -2.14
CA ILE A 59 2.52 5.05 -2.04
C ILE A 59 2.39 5.54 -0.59
N TYR A 60 2.42 4.64 0.37
CA TYR A 60 2.36 4.98 1.79
C TYR A 60 3.53 5.89 2.21
N LYS A 61 4.74 5.56 1.80
CA LYS A 61 5.93 6.39 2.04
C LYS A 61 5.77 7.79 1.45
N PHE A 62 5.28 7.88 0.22
CA PHE A 62 5.04 9.16 -0.43
C PHE A 62 4.00 10.00 0.32
N LEU A 63 2.87 9.41 0.69
CA LEU A 63 1.82 10.10 1.45
C LEU A 63 2.31 10.58 2.81
N ARG A 64 3.08 9.76 3.52
CA ARG A 64 3.69 10.14 4.80
C ARG A 64 4.69 11.29 4.64
N PHE A 65 5.44 11.31 3.56
CA PHE A 65 6.35 12.39 3.26
C PHE A 65 5.60 13.71 2.95
N ALA A 66 4.54 13.63 2.15
CA ALA A 66 3.75 14.79 1.76
C ALA A 66 2.95 15.39 2.94
N ASP A 67 2.59 14.57 3.93
CA ASP A 67 1.75 14.94 5.09
C ASP A 67 2.58 15.22 6.36
N GLN A 68 3.84 15.62 6.21
CA GLN A 68 4.66 15.99 7.36
C GLN A 68 4.24 17.35 7.94
N ASP A 69 4.41 17.50 9.26
CA ASP A 69 4.17 18.78 9.97
C ASP A 69 5.01 19.92 9.37
N LYS A 70 6.24 19.62 9.00
CA LYS A 70 7.09 20.53 8.23
C LYS A 70 6.83 20.30 6.75
N ARG A 71 6.00 21.14 6.17
CA ARG A 71 5.61 21.02 4.76
C ARG A 71 6.83 21.01 3.83
N PRO A 72 7.03 19.95 3.04
CA PRO A 72 8.07 19.92 2.04
C PRO A 72 7.78 20.96 0.94
N ASN A 73 8.82 21.45 0.29
CA ASN A 73 8.63 22.32 -0.87
C ASN A 73 8.16 21.51 -2.09
N MET A 74 7.60 22.19 -3.09
CA MET A 74 7.04 21.53 -4.28
C MET A 74 8.06 20.66 -5.02
N ARG A 75 9.31 21.09 -5.09
CA ARG A 75 10.37 20.31 -5.74
C ARG A 75 10.62 18.98 -5.04
N GLU A 76 10.65 18.99 -3.71
CA GLU A 76 10.82 17.77 -2.91
C GLU A 76 9.64 16.82 -3.09
N VAL A 77 8.42 17.35 -3.15
CA VAL A 77 7.20 16.56 -3.39
C VAL A 77 7.26 15.91 -4.77
N VAL A 78 7.64 16.65 -5.81
CA VAL A 78 7.77 16.10 -7.17
C VAL A 78 8.83 15.01 -7.23
N MET A 79 9.97 15.23 -6.59
CA MET A 79 11.04 14.21 -6.53
C MET A 79 10.58 12.96 -5.78
N ALA A 80 9.90 13.10 -4.66
CA ALA A 80 9.34 11.98 -3.90
C ALA A 80 8.30 11.19 -4.73
N TYR A 81 7.48 11.89 -5.50
CA TYR A 81 6.50 11.27 -6.39
C TYR A 81 7.17 10.46 -7.51
N GLN A 82 8.23 10.99 -8.11
CA GLN A 82 9.00 10.26 -9.11
C GLN A 82 9.69 9.03 -8.51
N THR A 83 10.26 9.15 -7.32
CA THR A 83 10.86 8.02 -6.59
C THR A 83 9.84 6.93 -6.34
N MET A 84 8.64 7.29 -5.88
CA MET A 84 7.54 6.34 -5.69
C MET A 84 7.20 5.59 -6.98
N LYS A 85 7.06 6.29 -8.10
CA LYS A 85 6.79 5.65 -9.41
C LYS A 85 7.93 4.72 -9.83
N GLN A 86 9.16 5.09 -9.54
CA GLN A 86 10.32 4.27 -9.87
C GLN A 86 10.39 3.00 -9.01
N GLU A 87 10.07 3.09 -7.73
CA GLU A 87 9.95 1.92 -6.85
C GLU A 87 8.86 0.96 -7.34
N LEU A 88 7.71 1.48 -7.78
CA LEU A 88 6.63 0.67 -8.35
C LEU A 88 7.08 -0.02 -9.66
N ARG A 89 7.79 0.70 -10.54
CA ARG A 89 8.33 0.10 -11.76
C ARG A 89 9.32 -1.02 -11.46
N SER A 90 10.18 -0.81 -10.48
CA SER A 90 11.14 -1.84 -10.05
C SER A 90 10.45 -3.07 -9.46
N PHE A 91 9.40 -2.87 -8.68
CA PHE A 91 8.63 -3.96 -8.09
C PHE A 91 7.89 -4.80 -9.14
N PHE A 92 7.16 -4.16 -10.04
CA PHE A 92 6.40 -4.87 -11.07
C PHE A 92 7.28 -5.48 -12.18
N GLY A 93 8.46 -4.93 -12.41
CA GLY A 93 9.43 -5.46 -13.36
C GLY A 93 8.85 -5.68 -14.76
N THR A 94 8.71 -6.93 -15.15
CA THR A 94 8.19 -7.33 -16.46
C THR A 94 6.67 -7.28 -16.59
N ASN A 95 5.94 -7.16 -15.50
CA ASN A 95 4.47 -7.07 -15.53
C ASN A 95 3.99 -5.66 -15.88
N VAL A 96 4.22 -5.27 -17.13
CA VAL A 96 3.94 -3.92 -17.64
C VAL A 96 2.46 -3.58 -17.61
N SER A 97 1.59 -4.55 -17.83
CA SER A 97 0.13 -4.34 -17.86
C SER A 97 -0.39 -3.93 -16.49
N THR A 98 -0.08 -4.66 -15.45
CA THR A 98 -0.46 -4.34 -14.07
C THR A 98 0.19 -3.02 -13.61
N LEU A 99 1.45 -2.78 -13.99
CA LEU A 99 2.11 -1.51 -13.69
C LEU A 99 1.38 -0.31 -14.30
N LYS A 100 0.96 -0.41 -15.56
CA LYS A 100 0.20 0.67 -16.23
C LYS A 100 -1.10 0.98 -15.52
N GLU A 101 -1.88 -0.03 -15.16
CA GLU A 101 -3.13 0.14 -14.41
C GLU A 101 -2.87 0.80 -13.07
N TYR A 102 -1.84 0.37 -12.36
CA TYR A 102 -1.48 0.89 -11.06
C TYR A 102 -1.03 2.36 -11.13
N ILE A 103 -0.16 2.69 -12.08
CA ILE A 103 0.32 4.06 -12.31
C ILE A 103 -0.84 4.96 -12.75
N GLN A 104 -1.75 4.47 -13.60
CA GLN A 104 -2.91 5.23 -14.02
C GLN A 104 -3.77 5.62 -12.81
N VAL A 105 -4.11 4.69 -11.93
CA VAL A 105 -4.88 4.98 -10.72
C VAL A 105 -4.17 5.98 -9.82
N VAL A 106 -2.85 5.83 -9.66
CA VAL A 106 -2.05 6.76 -8.87
C VAL A 106 -2.05 8.16 -9.48
N ASP A 107 -1.85 8.27 -10.79
CA ASP A 107 -1.84 9.56 -11.50
C ASP A 107 -3.22 10.24 -11.47
N GLU A 108 -4.30 9.48 -11.64
CA GLU A 108 -5.67 10.01 -11.54
C GLU A 108 -5.98 10.56 -10.15
N ARG A 109 -5.54 9.88 -9.11
CA ARG A 109 -5.83 10.27 -7.72
C ARG A 109 -4.91 11.35 -7.17
N LEU A 110 -3.64 11.30 -7.50
CA LEU A 110 -2.63 12.24 -6.99
C LEU A 110 -2.34 13.38 -7.96
N GLY A 111 -2.48 13.15 -9.27
CA GLY A 111 -2.30 14.16 -10.31
C GLY A 111 -3.27 15.33 -10.13
N ASP A 112 -4.52 15.07 -9.83
CA ASP A 112 -5.52 16.12 -9.58
C ASP A 112 -5.18 17.00 -8.38
N VAL A 113 -4.56 16.43 -7.36
CA VAL A 113 -4.08 17.18 -6.18
C VAL A 113 -2.96 18.15 -6.55
N PHE A 114 -2.05 17.73 -7.45
CA PHE A 114 -0.95 18.58 -7.92
C PHE A 114 -1.40 19.64 -8.93
N ILE A 115 -2.34 19.31 -9.79
CA ILE A 115 -2.90 20.24 -10.78
C ILE A 115 -3.73 21.31 -10.08
N GLY A 116 -4.54 20.95 -9.07
CA GLY A 116 -5.35 21.89 -8.30
C GLY A 116 -4.55 22.94 -7.52
N THR A 117 -3.28 22.66 -7.21
CA THR A 117 -2.39 23.58 -6.49
C THR A 117 -1.68 24.58 -7.42
N TYR A 118 -1.69 24.33 -8.73
CA TYR A 118 -0.92 25.14 -9.70
C TYR A 118 -1.76 25.99 -10.67
N VAL A 119 -3.07 25.95 -10.58
CA VAL A 119 -3.93 26.82 -11.39
C VAL A 119 -4.04 28.17 -10.69
N GLY A 120 -3.04 29.01 -10.90
CA GLY A 120 -3.20 30.44 -10.71
C GLY A 120 -4.25 30.98 -11.70
N PRO A 121 -4.99 32.05 -11.34
CA PRO A 121 -6.07 32.55 -12.18
C PRO A 121 -5.54 32.96 -13.57
N GLY A 122 -5.93 32.23 -14.60
CA GLY A 122 -5.87 32.71 -15.98
C GLY A 122 -4.96 32.02 -16.98
N LYS A 123 -4.31 30.86 -16.69
CA LYS A 123 -3.54 30.15 -17.74
C LYS A 123 -3.64 28.63 -17.59
N HIS A 124 -4.20 27.99 -18.60
CA HIS A 124 -4.05 26.56 -18.82
C HIS A 124 -2.58 26.23 -19.08
N THR A 125 -1.84 25.97 -18.05
CA THR A 125 -0.48 25.47 -18.20
C THR A 125 -0.58 23.96 -18.04
N ARG A 126 -0.37 23.24 -19.15
CA ARG A 126 -0.14 21.80 -19.11
C ARG A 126 1.00 21.52 -18.18
N VAL A 127 0.69 20.91 -17.04
CA VAL A 127 1.72 20.40 -16.15
C VAL A 127 2.47 19.30 -16.84
N ILE A 128 3.76 19.40 -16.86
CA ILE A 128 4.69 18.47 -17.45
C ILE A 128 4.51 17.11 -16.79
N TYR A 129 4.13 16.13 -17.59
CA TYR A 129 4.05 14.74 -17.16
C TYR A 129 5.45 14.18 -16.99
N PHE A 130 5.70 13.71 -15.79
CA PHE A 130 6.93 13.00 -15.49
C PHE A 130 6.78 11.50 -15.77
#